data_6f0b70bd32eddba310b93ed49dce9482
#
_entry.id   6f0b70bd32eddba310b93ed49dce9482
#
_cell.length_a   1.000
_cell.length_b   1.000
_cell.length_c   1.000
_cell.angle_alpha   90.00
_cell.angle_beta   90.00
_cell.angle_gamma   90.00
#
_symmetry.space_group_name_H-M   'P 1'
#
loop_
_entity.id
_entity.type
_entity.pdbx_description
1 polymer ?
#
loop_
_entity_poly.entity_id
_entity_poly.type
_entity_poly.pdbx_seq_one_letter_code
_entity_poly.pdbx_strand_id
1 'polypeptide(L)'
;MKTSMQSKLDQLTSRLAELNEMLSRENVTADLDQYRKLTREHAEIGPVVEQYAQWRLARGDEATAQELLADASMRDFAEDEIRDARERMTQLETDLQTMLLPRDPNDERNIFLEIRAGAGGDESALFAGDLLRMYLRFAERQRWQVEMMSESPSDLGGYKEVIVRIAGQGAYSRLKFESGGHRVQRVPATETQGRIHTSACTVAVMPEADEIAEVAINPADLRIDTFRASGAGGQHINKTDSAVRVTHLPTGIVVECQDDRSQHKNKERALKVLAARIKDKQYQEQHAKEAATRKSLIGSGDRSERIRTYNFPQGRMTDHRINLTLYKLEALLDGDLYEMIATLVSEHQAELLASLGDTD
;
A
#
# COMPACT_ATOMS: atom_id res chain seq x y z
N MET A 1 24.30 15.82 -12.47
CA MET A 1 22.86 15.98 -12.07
C MET A 1 22.10 16.78 -13.12
N LYS A 2 20.86 16.37 -13.51
CA LYS A 2 19.98 17.13 -14.45
C LYS A 2 19.47 18.42 -13.78
N THR A 3 19.24 19.49 -14.56
CA THR A 3 18.80 20.79 -14.05
C THR A 3 17.42 20.74 -13.40
N SER A 4 16.49 19.94 -13.96
CA SER A 4 15.14 19.73 -13.40
C SER A 4 15.19 19.12 -12.00
N MET A 5 16.04 18.13 -11.80
CA MET A 5 16.27 17.48 -10.51
C MET A 5 16.87 18.46 -9.49
N GLN A 6 17.85 19.28 -9.91
CA GLN A 6 18.48 20.27 -9.06
C GLN A 6 17.45 21.31 -8.59
N SER A 7 16.62 21.83 -9.50
CA SER A 7 15.54 22.76 -9.17
C SER A 7 14.56 22.19 -8.15
N LYS A 8 14.19 20.92 -8.28
CA LYS A 8 13.32 20.21 -7.31
C LYS A 8 13.97 20.08 -5.94
N LEU A 9 15.26 19.77 -5.88
CA LEU A 9 16.03 19.66 -4.63
C LEU A 9 16.20 21.04 -3.94
N ASP A 10 16.36 22.10 -4.70
CA ASP A 10 16.40 23.46 -4.17
C ASP A 10 15.05 23.87 -3.57
N GLN A 11 13.94 23.50 -4.23
CA GLN A 11 12.58 23.69 -3.68
C GLN A 11 12.38 22.91 -2.38
N LEU A 12 12.82 21.66 -2.30
CA LEU A 12 12.74 20.84 -1.08
C LEU A 12 13.58 21.44 0.05
N THR A 13 14.74 22.01 -0.27
CA THR A 13 15.59 22.71 0.72
C THR A 13 14.86 23.92 1.30
N SER A 14 14.23 24.73 0.46
CA SER A 14 13.44 25.87 0.89
C SER A 14 12.24 25.42 1.74
N ARG A 15 11.56 24.35 1.31
CA ARG A 15 10.43 23.78 2.04
C ARG A 15 10.81 23.26 3.42
N LEU A 16 11.97 22.60 3.55
CA LEU A 16 12.47 22.14 4.84
C LEU A 16 12.73 23.32 5.80
N ALA A 17 13.26 24.44 5.29
CA ALA A 17 13.46 25.63 6.09
C ALA A 17 12.13 26.21 6.60
N GLU A 18 11.07 26.26 5.75
CA GLU A 18 9.72 26.65 6.15
C GLU A 18 9.14 25.72 7.22
N LEU A 19 9.30 24.40 7.04
CA LEU A 19 8.84 23.40 8.02
C LEU A 19 9.52 23.58 9.37
N ASN A 20 10.82 23.83 9.39
CA ASN A 20 11.56 24.11 10.62
C ASN A 20 11.03 25.37 11.32
N GLU A 21 10.72 26.42 10.56
CA GLU A 21 10.11 27.64 11.13
C GLU A 21 8.71 27.36 11.69
N MET A 22 7.86 26.62 10.94
CA MET A 22 6.51 26.25 11.40
C MET A 22 6.54 25.37 12.65
N LEU A 23 7.43 24.37 12.71
CA LEU A 23 7.58 23.48 13.85
C LEU A 23 8.18 24.16 15.08
N SER A 24 8.92 25.26 14.93
CA SER A 24 9.48 26.04 16.04
C SER A 24 8.51 27.04 16.69
N ARG A 25 7.29 27.21 16.12
CA ARG A 25 6.28 28.11 16.69
C ARG A 25 5.70 27.58 17.99
N GLU A 26 5.55 28.43 18.99
CA GLU A 26 5.03 28.03 20.32
C GLU A 26 3.66 27.37 20.31
N ASN A 27 2.80 27.67 19.34
CA ASN A 27 1.43 27.15 19.25
C ASN A 27 1.27 25.96 18.28
N VAL A 28 2.36 25.39 17.77
CA VAL A 28 2.29 24.31 16.78
C VAL A 28 1.57 23.05 17.30
N THR A 29 1.62 22.79 18.60
CA THR A 29 0.97 21.65 19.26
C THR A 29 -0.51 21.88 19.56
N ALA A 30 -1.05 23.07 19.33
CA ALA A 30 -2.47 23.37 19.56
C ALA A 30 -3.37 22.60 18.56
N ASP A 31 -2.89 22.36 17.36
CA ASP A 31 -3.53 21.48 16.36
C ASP A 31 -2.65 20.24 16.13
N LEU A 32 -3.02 19.14 16.81
CA LEU A 32 -2.29 17.88 16.76
C LEU A 32 -2.26 17.26 15.37
N ASP A 33 -3.29 17.45 14.56
CA ASP A 33 -3.36 16.88 13.22
C ASP A 33 -2.44 17.64 12.27
N GLN A 34 -2.40 18.97 12.39
CA GLN A 34 -1.46 19.80 11.64
C GLN A 34 -0.01 19.51 12.07
N TYR A 35 0.24 19.39 13.38
CA TYR A 35 1.56 19.05 13.91
C TYR A 35 2.07 17.70 13.37
N ARG A 36 1.23 16.67 13.37
CA ARG A 36 1.57 15.34 12.82
C ARG A 36 1.91 15.43 11.32
N LYS A 37 1.13 16.18 10.54
CA LYS A 37 1.39 16.37 9.11
C LYS A 37 2.73 17.05 8.87
N LEU A 38 3.01 18.14 9.58
CA LEU A 38 4.28 18.88 9.43
C LEU A 38 5.48 18.04 9.86
N THR A 39 5.37 17.30 10.97
CA THR A 39 6.44 16.42 11.46
C THR A 39 6.71 15.27 10.47
N ARG A 40 5.66 14.70 9.87
CA ARG A 40 5.80 13.67 8.86
C ARG A 40 6.50 14.20 7.61
N GLU A 41 6.04 15.33 7.08
CA GLU A 41 6.65 15.99 5.92
C GLU A 41 8.13 16.33 6.19
N HIS A 42 8.44 16.85 7.38
CA HIS A 42 9.83 17.12 7.80
C HIS A 42 10.69 15.85 7.82
N ALA A 43 10.18 14.76 8.37
CA ALA A 43 10.89 13.47 8.42
C ALA A 43 11.10 12.86 7.02
N GLU A 44 10.21 13.12 6.08
CA GLU A 44 10.33 12.66 4.68
C GLU A 44 11.36 13.48 3.88
N ILE A 45 11.36 14.81 4.05
CA ILE A 45 12.22 15.72 3.27
C ILE A 45 13.62 15.83 3.86
N GLY A 46 13.77 15.76 5.17
CA GLY A 46 15.03 15.96 5.88
C GLY A 46 16.19 15.15 5.32
N PRO A 47 16.09 13.81 5.20
CA PRO A 47 17.16 12.98 4.66
C PRO A 47 17.54 13.33 3.21
N VAL A 48 16.56 13.72 2.37
CA VAL A 48 16.81 14.12 0.97
C VAL A 48 17.64 15.40 0.91
N VAL A 49 17.29 16.40 1.73
CA VAL A 49 18.01 17.67 1.78
C VAL A 49 19.41 17.51 2.36
N GLU A 50 19.56 16.62 3.37
CA GLU A 50 20.88 16.29 3.93
C GLU A 50 21.79 15.67 2.87
N GLN A 51 21.29 14.69 2.13
CA GLN A 51 22.02 14.04 1.04
C GLN A 51 22.38 15.04 -0.08
N TYR A 52 21.47 15.96 -0.40
CA TYR A 52 21.75 17.03 -1.36
C TYR A 52 22.80 18.01 -0.87
N ALA A 53 22.81 18.33 0.42
CA ALA A 53 23.87 19.15 1.01
C ALA A 53 25.25 18.50 0.88
N GLN A 54 25.35 17.17 1.08
CA GLN A 54 26.58 16.40 0.86
C GLN A 54 27.03 16.46 -0.61
N TRP A 55 26.08 16.34 -1.55
CA TRP A 55 26.41 16.48 -2.98
C TRP A 55 26.97 17.87 -3.31
N ARG A 56 26.37 18.92 -2.73
CA ARG A 56 26.84 20.31 -2.91
C ARG A 56 28.24 20.52 -2.33
N LEU A 57 28.56 19.91 -1.20
CA LEU A 57 29.91 19.91 -0.62
C LEU A 57 30.90 19.22 -1.56
N ALA A 58 30.60 18.01 -2.01
CA ALA A 58 31.50 17.27 -2.94
C ALA A 58 31.74 18.05 -4.25
N ARG A 59 30.71 18.76 -4.75
CA ARG A 59 30.88 19.67 -5.91
C ARG A 59 31.77 20.85 -5.61
N GLY A 60 31.70 21.41 -4.39
CA GLY A 60 32.61 22.46 -3.92
C GLY A 60 34.04 21.97 -3.82
N ASP A 61 34.24 20.75 -3.27
CA ASP A 61 35.55 20.09 -3.18
C ASP A 61 36.14 19.92 -4.58
N GLU A 62 35.35 19.43 -5.56
CA GLU A 62 35.81 19.29 -6.96
C GLU A 62 36.23 20.65 -7.54
N ALA A 63 35.44 21.71 -7.34
CA ALA A 63 35.80 23.05 -7.85
C ALA A 63 37.10 23.58 -7.23
N THR A 64 37.25 23.43 -5.92
CA THR A 64 38.49 23.83 -5.21
C THR A 64 39.70 23.04 -5.68
N ALA A 65 39.56 21.73 -5.86
CA ALA A 65 40.62 20.87 -6.37
C ALA A 65 40.99 21.24 -7.83
N GLN A 66 40.03 21.64 -8.65
CA GLN A 66 40.28 22.12 -10.02
C GLN A 66 41.13 23.43 -10.02
N GLU A 67 40.93 24.33 -9.08
CA GLU A 67 41.76 25.54 -8.93
C GLU A 67 43.19 25.17 -8.55
N LEU A 68 43.39 24.16 -7.71
CA LEU A 68 44.69 23.68 -7.28
C LEU A 68 45.52 23.02 -8.41
N LEU A 69 44.89 22.55 -9.51
CA LEU A 69 45.62 22.05 -10.69
C LEU A 69 46.55 23.08 -11.34
N ALA A 70 46.34 24.37 -11.10
CA ALA A 70 47.21 25.43 -11.60
C ALA A 70 48.59 25.41 -10.94
N ASP A 71 48.72 24.86 -9.72
CA ASP A 71 49.99 24.68 -9.01
C ASP A 71 50.62 23.31 -9.32
N ALA A 72 51.78 23.32 -9.98
CA ALA A 72 52.48 22.10 -10.37
C ALA A 72 52.86 21.22 -9.17
N SER A 73 53.04 21.80 -7.97
CA SER A 73 53.39 21.06 -6.75
C SER A 73 52.21 20.31 -6.12
N MET A 74 50.97 20.72 -6.45
CA MET A 74 49.74 20.18 -5.91
C MET A 74 48.95 19.33 -6.91
N ARG A 75 49.48 19.16 -8.13
CA ARG A 75 48.77 18.52 -9.23
C ARG A 75 48.29 17.09 -8.92
N ASP A 76 49.21 16.24 -8.44
CA ASP A 76 48.85 14.83 -8.16
C ASP A 76 47.78 14.74 -7.06
N PHE A 77 47.91 15.55 -6.02
CA PHE A 77 46.92 15.65 -4.96
C PHE A 77 45.55 16.15 -5.50
N ALA A 78 45.56 17.19 -6.34
CA ALA A 78 44.35 17.74 -6.91
C ALA A 78 43.62 16.74 -7.85
N GLU A 79 44.39 15.95 -8.64
CA GLU A 79 43.83 14.91 -9.50
C GLU A 79 43.16 13.80 -8.69
N ASP A 80 43.75 13.37 -7.58
CA ASP A 80 43.14 12.39 -6.67
C ASP A 80 41.88 12.94 -6.01
N GLU A 81 41.90 14.14 -5.48
CA GLU A 81 40.72 14.79 -4.88
C GLU A 81 39.55 14.97 -5.89
N ILE A 82 39.87 15.34 -7.14
CA ILE A 82 38.85 15.45 -8.21
C ILE A 82 38.21 14.09 -8.48
N ARG A 83 39.03 13.02 -8.55
CA ARG A 83 38.51 11.67 -8.76
C ARG A 83 37.57 11.26 -7.64
N ASP A 84 38.02 11.41 -6.40
CA ASP A 84 37.26 11.04 -5.21
C ASP A 84 35.95 11.87 -5.04
N ALA A 85 36.02 13.17 -5.34
CA ALA A 85 34.84 14.03 -5.35
C ALA A 85 33.81 13.60 -6.41
N ARG A 86 34.27 13.25 -7.62
CA ARG A 86 33.38 12.75 -8.70
C ARG A 86 32.74 11.43 -8.37
N GLU A 87 33.47 10.50 -7.78
CA GLU A 87 32.92 9.22 -7.32
C GLU A 87 31.81 9.44 -6.27
N ARG A 88 32.10 10.28 -5.24
CA ARG A 88 31.12 10.67 -4.22
C ARG A 88 29.87 11.33 -4.85
N MET A 89 30.05 12.26 -5.78
CA MET A 89 28.93 12.93 -6.46
C MET A 89 28.09 11.94 -7.25
N THR A 90 28.70 10.99 -7.96
CA THR A 90 27.98 9.98 -8.75
C THR A 90 27.13 9.08 -7.85
N GLN A 91 27.69 8.64 -6.73
CA GLN A 91 26.96 7.83 -5.75
C GLN A 91 25.78 8.63 -5.14
N LEU A 92 26.03 9.85 -4.71
CA LEU A 92 25.03 10.73 -4.12
C LEU A 92 23.91 11.08 -5.12
N GLU A 93 24.21 11.22 -6.42
CA GLU A 93 23.19 11.43 -7.46
C GLU A 93 22.29 10.21 -7.61
N THR A 94 22.83 9.00 -7.59
CA THR A 94 22.04 7.76 -7.65
C THR A 94 21.14 7.62 -6.42
N ASP A 95 21.67 7.89 -5.25
CA ASP A 95 20.91 7.84 -3.99
C ASP A 95 19.78 8.88 -3.99
N LEU A 96 20.05 10.12 -4.40
CA LEU A 96 19.06 11.18 -4.52
C LEU A 96 17.97 10.85 -5.55
N GLN A 97 18.34 10.27 -6.69
CA GLN A 97 17.36 9.80 -7.68
C GLN A 97 16.39 8.80 -7.07
N THR A 98 16.93 7.85 -6.31
CA THR A 98 16.12 6.83 -5.61
C THR A 98 15.21 7.46 -4.55
N MET A 99 15.72 8.42 -3.77
CA MET A 99 14.94 9.12 -2.74
C MET A 99 13.81 10.00 -3.31
N LEU A 100 13.99 10.52 -4.52
CA LEU A 100 12.99 11.36 -5.20
C LEU A 100 11.90 10.57 -5.92
N LEU A 101 11.99 9.23 -5.96
CA LEU A 101 10.94 8.39 -6.51
C LEU A 101 9.63 8.59 -5.74
N PRO A 102 8.49 8.62 -6.44
CA PRO A 102 7.20 8.70 -5.78
C PRO A 102 7.02 7.48 -4.85
N ARG A 103 6.84 7.75 -3.57
CA ARG A 103 6.53 6.70 -2.59
C ARG A 103 5.05 6.35 -2.69
N ASP A 104 4.74 5.06 -2.65
CA ASP A 104 3.37 4.61 -2.51
C ASP A 104 2.84 5.01 -1.10
N PRO A 105 1.73 5.76 -1.00
CA PRO A 105 1.18 6.18 0.30
C PRO A 105 0.81 5.00 1.19
N ASN A 106 0.69 3.80 0.62
CA ASN A 106 0.38 2.59 1.36
C ASN A 106 1.63 1.86 1.89
N ASP A 107 2.85 2.27 1.52
CA ASP A 107 4.09 1.55 1.87
C ASP A 107 4.30 1.34 3.38
N GLU A 108 3.78 2.24 4.20
CA GLU A 108 3.85 2.15 5.68
C GLU A 108 2.65 1.43 6.31
N ARG A 109 1.64 1.03 5.51
CA ARG A 109 0.42 0.40 6.03
C ARG A 109 0.65 -1.06 6.39
N ASN A 110 -0.14 -1.53 7.34
CA ASN A 110 -0.35 -2.96 7.56
C ASN A 110 -1.06 -3.55 6.36
N ILE A 111 -1.05 -4.89 6.27
CA ILE A 111 -1.65 -5.59 5.14
C ILE A 111 -2.62 -6.68 5.56
N PHE A 112 -3.55 -6.98 4.66
CA PHE A 112 -4.25 -8.25 4.60
C PHE A 112 -3.62 -9.09 3.50
N LEU A 113 -3.10 -10.26 3.89
CA LEU A 113 -2.58 -11.28 2.98
C LEU A 113 -3.64 -12.35 2.83
N GLU A 114 -4.16 -12.51 1.62
CA GLU A 114 -5.14 -13.51 1.27
C GLU A 114 -4.48 -14.55 0.35
N ILE A 115 -4.61 -15.82 0.69
CA ILE A 115 -4.12 -16.94 -0.12
C ILE A 115 -5.30 -17.85 -0.43
N ARG A 116 -5.53 -18.12 -1.71
CA ARG A 116 -6.60 -19.02 -2.17
C ARG A 116 -6.02 -20.14 -3.01
N ALA A 117 -6.50 -21.35 -2.75
CA ALA A 117 -6.29 -22.47 -3.64
C ALA A 117 -6.94 -22.21 -5.00
N GLY A 118 -6.18 -22.40 -6.06
CA GLY A 118 -6.62 -22.24 -7.46
C GLY A 118 -6.73 -23.59 -8.18
N ALA A 119 -6.20 -23.66 -9.39
CA ALA A 119 -6.22 -24.88 -10.18
C ALA A 119 -5.33 -25.98 -9.59
N GLY A 120 -5.86 -27.15 -9.28
CA GLY A 120 -5.08 -28.29 -8.80
C GLY A 120 -5.74 -29.12 -7.69
N GLY A 121 -6.97 -28.78 -7.29
CA GLY A 121 -7.71 -29.53 -6.26
C GLY A 121 -7.00 -29.49 -4.90
N ASP A 122 -6.90 -30.65 -4.23
CA ASP A 122 -6.32 -30.76 -2.89
C ASP A 122 -4.84 -30.34 -2.84
N GLU A 123 -4.09 -30.56 -3.91
CA GLU A 123 -2.69 -30.15 -3.99
C GLU A 123 -2.55 -28.61 -3.93
N SER A 124 -3.46 -27.88 -4.54
CA SER A 124 -3.46 -26.42 -4.43
C SER A 124 -3.76 -25.96 -3.00
N ALA A 125 -4.63 -26.66 -2.26
CA ALA A 125 -4.90 -26.35 -0.86
C ALA A 125 -3.68 -26.65 0.04
N LEU A 126 -2.98 -27.75 -0.19
CA LEU A 126 -1.72 -28.06 0.51
C LEU A 126 -0.66 -26.97 0.23
N PHE A 127 -0.53 -26.58 -1.03
CA PHE A 127 0.42 -25.52 -1.41
C PHE A 127 0.05 -24.15 -0.83
N ALA A 128 -1.24 -23.83 -0.69
CA ALA A 128 -1.68 -22.64 0.02
C ALA A 128 -1.20 -22.65 1.49
N GLY A 129 -1.21 -23.80 2.14
CA GLY A 129 -0.64 -23.99 3.48
C GLY A 129 0.87 -23.77 3.53
N ASP A 130 1.61 -24.25 2.52
CA ASP A 130 3.05 -24.01 2.41
C ASP A 130 3.39 -22.54 2.20
N LEU A 131 2.64 -21.83 1.32
CA LEU A 131 2.78 -20.40 1.11
C LEU A 131 2.46 -19.61 2.39
N LEU A 132 1.39 -19.98 3.09
CA LEU A 132 1.07 -19.34 4.38
C LEU A 132 2.25 -19.49 5.34
N ARG A 133 2.76 -20.70 5.53
CA ARG A 133 3.91 -20.95 6.41
C ARG A 133 5.13 -20.10 6.00
N MET A 134 5.42 -20.02 4.71
CA MET A 134 6.51 -19.18 4.17
C MET A 134 6.36 -17.71 4.59
N TYR A 135 5.16 -17.13 4.42
CA TYR A 135 4.92 -15.73 4.79
C TYR A 135 4.91 -15.51 6.30
N LEU A 136 4.38 -16.45 7.08
CA LEU A 136 4.42 -16.39 8.55
C LEU A 136 5.86 -16.39 9.07
N ARG A 137 6.72 -17.28 8.53
CA ARG A 137 8.14 -17.31 8.86
C ARG A 137 8.87 -16.03 8.45
N PHE A 138 8.54 -15.49 7.30
CA PHE A 138 9.09 -14.20 6.89
C PHE A 138 8.66 -13.07 7.84
N ALA A 139 7.38 -12.99 8.19
CA ALA A 139 6.85 -12.00 9.13
C ALA A 139 7.51 -12.12 10.52
N GLU A 140 7.72 -13.34 11.02
CA GLU A 140 8.45 -13.62 12.26
C GLU A 140 9.89 -13.07 12.22
N ARG A 141 10.62 -13.33 11.12
CA ARG A 141 11.98 -12.79 10.91
C ARG A 141 12.03 -11.27 10.87
N GLN A 142 10.95 -10.62 10.37
CA GLN A 142 10.81 -9.17 10.36
C GLN A 142 10.26 -8.60 11.68
N ARG A 143 9.92 -9.45 12.67
CA ARG A 143 9.27 -9.10 13.94
C ARG A 143 7.92 -8.40 13.76
N TRP A 144 7.20 -8.75 12.70
CA TRP A 144 5.84 -8.29 12.46
C TRP A 144 4.84 -9.11 13.27
N GLN A 145 3.76 -8.44 13.66
CA GLN A 145 2.64 -9.12 14.30
C GLN A 145 1.73 -9.74 13.24
N VAL A 146 1.29 -10.97 13.49
CA VAL A 146 0.39 -11.69 12.59
C VAL A 146 -0.86 -12.10 13.34
N GLU A 147 -2.01 -11.84 12.73
CA GLU A 147 -3.33 -12.18 13.25
C GLU A 147 -4.11 -12.95 12.17
N MET A 148 -4.63 -14.13 12.54
CA MET A 148 -5.47 -14.94 11.66
C MET A 148 -6.88 -14.34 11.62
N MET A 149 -7.33 -13.86 10.45
CA MET A 149 -8.63 -13.23 10.29
C MET A 149 -9.71 -14.22 9.86
N SER A 150 -9.38 -15.10 8.92
CA SER A 150 -10.31 -16.12 8.41
C SER A 150 -9.53 -17.29 7.87
N GLU A 151 -10.08 -18.48 8.06
CA GLU A 151 -9.52 -19.73 7.51
C GLU A 151 -10.62 -20.66 7.02
N SER A 152 -10.40 -21.25 5.87
CA SER A 152 -11.22 -22.32 5.30
C SER A 152 -10.33 -23.53 5.04
N PRO A 153 -10.20 -24.46 5.99
CA PRO A 153 -9.34 -25.62 5.84
C PRO A 153 -9.86 -26.57 4.75
N SER A 154 -8.95 -27.36 4.18
CA SER A 154 -9.27 -28.48 3.29
C SER A 154 -9.25 -29.79 4.05
N ASP A 155 -10.05 -30.77 3.60
CA ASP A 155 -10.20 -32.11 4.25
C ASP A 155 -8.88 -32.90 4.29
N LEU A 156 -7.99 -32.69 3.30
CA LEU A 156 -6.68 -33.34 3.20
C LEU A 156 -5.52 -32.51 3.75
N GLY A 157 -5.84 -31.43 4.48
CA GLY A 157 -4.88 -30.46 5.01
C GLY A 157 -4.68 -29.23 4.09
N GLY A 158 -4.01 -28.21 4.64
CA GLY A 158 -3.89 -26.92 3.97
C GLY A 158 -5.19 -26.13 3.97
N TYR A 159 -5.32 -25.14 3.06
CA TYR A 159 -6.41 -24.18 3.08
C TYR A 159 -7.01 -24.00 1.69
N LYS A 160 -8.35 -24.00 1.60
CA LYS A 160 -9.07 -23.51 0.41
C LYS A 160 -8.92 -22.00 0.29
N GLU A 161 -8.99 -21.33 1.43
CA GLU A 161 -8.79 -19.89 1.58
C GLU A 161 -8.24 -19.60 2.98
N VAL A 162 -7.31 -18.66 3.08
CA VAL A 162 -6.83 -18.14 4.35
C VAL A 162 -6.52 -16.65 4.21
N ILE A 163 -6.93 -15.89 5.22
CA ILE A 163 -6.70 -14.45 5.30
C ILE A 163 -6.00 -14.15 6.61
N VAL A 164 -4.85 -13.50 6.53
CA VAL A 164 -4.08 -13.06 7.69
C VAL A 164 -3.82 -11.56 7.62
N ARG A 165 -3.90 -10.89 8.76
CA ARG A 165 -3.46 -9.53 8.95
C ARG A 165 -2.00 -9.54 9.38
N ILE A 166 -1.15 -8.79 8.70
CA ILE A 166 0.26 -8.62 9.05
C ILE A 166 0.48 -7.13 9.36
N ALA A 167 0.86 -6.85 10.61
CA ALA A 167 1.08 -5.51 11.10
C ALA A 167 2.55 -5.29 11.44
N GLY A 168 3.16 -4.30 10.80
CA GLY A 168 4.55 -3.93 11.03
C GLY A 168 5.06 -2.92 10.03
N GLN A 169 6.13 -2.24 10.39
CA GLN A 169 6.73 -1.21 9.56
C GLN A 169 7.22 -1.78 8.21
N GLY A 170 6.76 -1.20 7.12
CA GLY A 170 7.14 -1.60 5.77
C GLY A 170 6.55 -2.95 5.32
N ALA A 171 5.47 -3.42 5.95
CA ALA A 171 4.84 -4.69 5.57
C ALA A 171 4.30 -4.63 4.14
N TYR A 172 3.59 -3.57 3.79
CA TYR A 172 3.07 -3.39 2.43
C TYR A 172 4.20 -3.18 1.41
N SER A 173 5.16 -2.31 1.68
CA SER A 173 6.25 -2.01 0.74
C SER A 173 7.05 -3.25 0.32
N ARG A 174 7.18 -4.24 1.23
CA ARG A 174 7.92 -5.48 0.96
C ARG A 174 7.06 -6.55 0.31
N LEU A 175 5.80 -6.69 0.72
CA LEU A 175 4.93 -7.77 0.29
C LEU A 175 3.99 -7.41 -0.87
N LYS A 176 3.85 -6.14 -1.27
CA LYS A 176 3.00 -5.73 -2.40
C LYS A 176 3.29 -6.46 -3.71
N PHE A 177 4.54 -6.89 -3.91
CA PHE A 177 4.97 -7.65 -5.09
C PHE A 177 4.60 -9.13 -5.05
N GLU A 178 4.03 -9.62 -3.94
CA GLU A 178 3.62 -11.01 -3.80
C GLU A 178 2.25 -11.31 -4.43
N SER A 179 1.50 -10.27 -4.81
CA SER A 179 0.18 -10.44 -5.42
C SER A 179 0.27 -11.05 -6.81
N GLY A 180 -0.51 -12.14 -7.03
CA GLY A 180 -0.58 -12.83 -8.31
C GLY A 180 -0.72 -14.34 -8.19
N GLY A 181 -0.52 -15.03 -9.32
CA GLY A 181 -0.56 -16.49 -9.42
C GLY A 181 0.77 -17.15 -9.05
N HIS A 182 0.75 -18.05 -8.08
CA HIS A 182 1.89 -18.85 -7.64
C HIS A 182 1.70 -20.31 -8.10
N ARG A 183 2.60 -20.80 -8.92
CA ARG A 183 2.54 -22.15 -9.50
C ARG A 183 3.52 -23.08 -8.81
N VAL A 184 3.05 -24.25 -8.42
CA VAL A 184 3.90 -25.31 -7.85
C VAL A 184 4.02 -26.48 -8.84
N GLN A 185 5.20 -27.08 -8.87
CA GLN A 185 5.51 -28.32 -9.60
C GLN A 185 6.16 -29.28 -8.63
N ARG A 186 5.41 -30.28 -8.17
CA ARG A 186 5.91 -31.38 -7.30
C ARG A 186 5.06 -32.61 -7.46
N VAL A 187 5.54 -33.74 -6.91
CA VAL A 187 4.72 -34.92 -6.67
C VAL A 187 3.88 -34.64 -5.43
N PRO A 188 2.53 -34.53 -5.54
CA PRO A 188 1.67 -34.33 -4.39
C PRO A 188 1.78 -35.43 -3.35
N ALA A 189 1.53 -35.13 -2.07
CA ALA A 189 1.42 -36.12 -1.03
C ALA A 189 0.26 -37.13 -1.27
N THR A 190 -0.71 -36.75 -2.08
CA THR A 190 -1.88 -37.54 -2.49
C THR A 190 -1.64 -38.42 -3.73
N GLU A 191 -0.49 -38.26 -4.41
CA GLU A 191 -0.18 -39.01 -5.64
C GLU A 191 0.57 -40.30 -5.34
N THR A 192 0.01 -41.42 -5.74
CA THR A 192 0.56 -42.76 -5.49
C THR A 192 1.52 -43.28 -6.58
N GLN A 193 1.46 -42.68 -7.79
CA GLN A 193 2.26 -43.11 -8.96
C GLN A 193 3.51 -42.27 -9.18
N GLY A 194 3.82 -41.32 -8.29
CA GLY A 194 5.01 -40.50 -8.38
C GLY A 194 5.01 -39.45 -9.52
N ARG A 195 3.85 -39.12 -10.10
CA ARG A 195 3.75 -38.18 -11.18
C ARG A 195 3.83 -36.73 -10.66
N ILE A 196 4.59 -35.90 -11.36
CA ILE A 196 4.67 -34.47 -11.06
C ILE A 196 3.37 -33.80 -11.49
N HIS A 197 2.70 -33.15 -10.54
CA HIS A 197 1.54 -32.32 -10.80
C HIS A 197 1.92 -30.83 -10.85
N THR A 198 1.13 -30.07 -11.59
CA THR A 198 1.24 -28.63 -11.65
C THR A 198 -0.03 -28.02 -11.07
N SER A 199 0.10 -27.39 -9.93
CA SER A 199 -1.01 -26.72 -9.24
C SER A 199 -0.71 -25.22 -9.08
N ALA A 200 -1.72 -24.43 -8.79
CA ALA A 200 -1.58 -22.99 -8.62
C ALA A 200 -2.42 -22.49 -7.44
N CYS A 201 -1.89 -21.48 -6.76
CA CYS A 201 -2.58 -20.66 -5.76
C CYS A 201 -2.56 -19.22 -6.19
N THR A 202 -3.48 -18.43 -5.69
CA THR A 202 -3.48 -16.99 -5.84
C THR A 202 -3.16 -16.34 -4.50
N VAL A 203 -2.32 -15.31 -4.55
CA VAL A 203 -1.97 -14.47 -3.40
C VAL A 203 -2.44 -13.05 -3.69
N ALA A 204 -3.13 -12.43 -2.74
CA ALA A 204 -3.46 -11.02 -2.80
C ALA A 204 -2.93 -10.32 -1.55
N VAL A 205 -2.20 -9.24 -1.75
CA VAL A 205 -1.71 -8.35 -0.69
C VAL A 205 -2.43 -7.04 -0.82
N MET A 206 -3.25 -6.71 0.17
CA MET A 206 -4.03 -5.47 0.19
C MET A 206 -3.61 -4.63 1.38
N PRO A 207 -3.45 -3.31 1.22
CA PRO A 207 -3.18 -2.43 2.35
C PRO A 207 -4.40 -2.39 3.28
N GLU A 208 -4.16 -2.33 4.59
CA GLU A 208 -5.22 -2.10 5.57
C GLU A 208 -5.86 -0.74 5.31
N ALA A 209 -7.16 -0.73 5.05
CA ALA A 209 -7.91 0.51 4.83
C ALA A 209 -8.08 1.27 6.15
N ASP A 210 -8.13 2.59 6.06
CA ASP A 210 -8.49 3.41 7.21
C ASP A 210 -9.94 3.12 7.60
N GLU A 211 -10.23 3.10 8.90
CA GLU A 211 -11.61 2.97 9.38
C GLU A 211 -12.48 4.10 8.83
N ILE A 212 -13.64 3.74 8.31
CA ILE A 212 -14.60 4.75 7.86
C ILE A 212 -15.05 5.55 9.08
N ALA A 213 -14.63 6.80 9.14
CA ALA A 213 -15.05 7.72 10.18
C ALA A 213 -16.59 7.80 10.27
N GLU A 214 -17.12 8.09 11.45
CA GLU A 214 -18.54 8.33 11.61
C GLU A 214 -19.00 9.41 10.63
N VAL A 215 -20.09 9.13 9.92
CA VAL A 215 -20.65 10.04 8.93
C VAL A 215 -21.22 11.26 9.64
N ALA A 216 -20.46 12.34 9.72
CA ALA A 216 -20.97 13.63 10.14
C ALA A 216 -21.84 14.22 9.01
N ILE A 217 -23.16 14.15 9.16
CA ILE A 217 -24.07 14.74 8.18
C ILE A 217 -24.12 16.25 8.41
N ASN A 218 -23.67 17.02 7.42
CA ASN A 218 -23.80 18.49 7.47
C ASN A 218 -25.27 18.88 7.26
N PRO A 219 -25.90 19.65 8.17
CA PRO A 219 -27.27 20.12 8.01
C PRO A 219 -27.53 20.92 6.71
N ALA A 220 -26.49 21.56 6.16
CA ALA A 220 -26.60 22.29 4.89
C ALA A 220 -26.81 21.38 3.68
N ASP A 221 -26.42 20.12 3.77
CA ASP A 221 -26.57 19.10 2.72
C ASP A 221 -27.91 18.38 2.77
N LEU A 222 -28.80 18.78 3.71
CA LEU A 222 -30.08 18.17 3.92
C LEU A 222 -31.22 19.05 3.42
N ARG A 223 -32.08 18.49 2.61
CA ARG A 223 -33.40 19.01 2.32
C ARG A 223 -34.43 18.25 3.14
N ILE A 224 -35.20 18.95 3.95
CA ILE A 224 -36.23 18.37 4.83
C ILE A 224 -37.57 18.90 4.41
N ASP A 225 -38.41 18.00 3.94
CA ASP A 225 -39.80 18.28 3.54
C ASP A 225 -40.76 17.60 4.53
N THR A 226 -41.83 18.31 4.92
CA THR A 226 -42.89 17.77 5.77
C THR A 226 -44.14 17.55 4.94
N PHE A 227 -44.85 16.49 5.23
CA PHE A 227 -46.06 16.14 4.51
C PHE A 227 -47.06 15.38 5.42
N ARG A 228 -48.28 15.20 4.93
CA ARG A 228 -49.30 14.47 5.68
C ARG A 228 -49.03 12.97 5.61
N ALA A 229 -49.09 12.32 6.77
CA ALA A 229 -48.94 10.87 6.82
C ALA A 229 -50.11 10.19 6.12
N SER A 230 -49.83 9.12 5.37
CA SER A 230 -50.84 8.28 4.73
C SER A 230 -51.04 7.01 5.55
N GLY A 231 -52.27 6.68 5.90
CA GLY A 231 -52.60 5.44 6.64
C GLY A 231 -53.96 5.46 7.30
N ALA A 232 -54.39 4.32 7.83
CA ALA A 232 -55.59 4.19 8.61
C ALA A 232 -55.48 4.97 9.93
N GLY A 233 -56.21 6.06 10.08
CA GLY A 233 -56.13 6.90 11.28
C GLY A 233 -57.23 7.95 11.33
N GLY A 234 -57.46 8.54 12.51
CA GLY A 234 -58.46 9.54 12.76
C GLY A 234 -58.08 10.94 12.25
N GLN A 235 -58.86 11.95 12.63
CA GLN A 235 -58.76 13.34 12.16
C GLN A 235 -57.38 13.97 12.29
N HIS A 236 -56.50 13.52 13.23
CA HIS A 236 -55.18 14.03 13.46
C HIS A 236 -54.21 13.69 12.31
N ILE A 237 -54.27 12.46 11.80
CA ILE A 237 -53.35 12.01 10.71
C ILE A 237 -53.64 12.76 9.41
N ASN A 238 -54.94 13.08 9.16
CA ASN A 238 -55.36 13.73 7.93
C ASN A 238 -55.19 15.27 7.92
N LYS A 239 -54.95 15.88 9.10
CA LYS A 239 -54.87 17.34 9.22
C LYS A 239 -53.49 17.87 9.56
N THR A 240 -52.57 17.02 10.10
CA THR A 240 -51.27 17.44 10.61
C THR A 240 -50.13 16.91 9.70
N ASP A 241 -49.19 17.78 9.32
CA ASP A 241 -48.01 17.40 8.55
C ASP A 241 -46.94 16.78 9.48
N SER A 242 -47.21 15.56 9.95
CA SER A 242 -46.36 14.83 10.90
C SER A 242 -45.29 13.96 10.21
N ALA A 243 -45.48 13.60 8.95
CA ALA A 243 -44.52 12.83 8.18
C ALA A 243 -43.38 13.73 7.70
N VAL A 244 -42.17 13.16 7.71
CA VAL A 244 -40.95 13.86 7.33
C VAL A 244 -40.21 13.08 6.24
N ARG A 245 -39.81 13.79 5.18
CA ARG A 245 -38.93 13.31 4.13
C ARG A 245 -37.61 14.06 4.25
N VAL A 246 -36.52 13.34 4.37
CA VAL A 246 -35.17 13.88 4.40
C VAL A 246 -34.44 13.42 3.16
N THR A 247 -33.96 14.37 2.38
CA THR A 247 -33.11 14.12 1.19
C THR A 247 -31.72 14.62 1.43
N HIS A 248 -30.73 13.74 1.28
CA HIS A 248 -29.33 14.13 1.31
C HIS A 248 -28.90 14.53 -0.11
N LEU A 249 -28.65 15.82 -0.32
CA LEU A 249 -28.43 16.40 -1.64
C LEU A 249 -27.20 15.79 -2.37
N PRO A 250 -26.04 15.59 -1.72
CA PRO A 250 -24.85 15.05 -2.41
C PRO A 250 -25.01 13.61 -2.89
N THR A 251 -25.72 12.75 -2.12
CA THR A 251 -25.86 11.32 -2.46
C THR A 251 -27.18 10.99 -3.13
N GLY A 252 -28.17 11.90 -3.09
CA GLY A 252 -29.53 11.68 -3.60
C GLY A 252 -30.35 10.69 -2.77
N ILE A 253 -29.86 10.26 -1.60
CA ILE A 253 -30.58 9.31 -0.74
C ILE A 253 -31.75 10.02 -0.10
N VAL A 254 -32.92 9.39 -0.21
CA VAL A 254 -34.18 9.87 0.38
C VAL A 254 -34.67 8.90 1.45
N VAL A 255 -35.06 9.44 2.58
CA VAL A 255 -35.67 8.69 3.70
C VAL A 255 -36.94 9.38 4.12
N GLU A 256 -38.01 8.61 4.24
CA GLU A 256 -39.30 9.04 4.75
C GLU A 256 -39.60 8.33 6.06
N CYS A 257 -40.15 9.07 7.02
CA CYS A 257 -40.61 8.53 8.29
C CYS A 257 -41.95 9.15 8.65
N GLN A 258 -42.95 8.27 8.91
CA GLN A 258 -44.33 8.65 9.27
C GLN A 258 -44.92 7.84 10.44
N ASP A 259 -44.04 7.16 11.21
CA ASP A 259 -44.43 6.16 12.22
C ASP A 259 -45.00 6.79 13.49
N ASP A 260 -44.58 8.01 13.82
CA ASP A 260 -44.99 8.70 15.05
C ASP A 260 -45.92 9.90 14.72
N ARG A 261 -46.73 10.28 15.69
CA ARG A 261 -47.59 11.49 15.63
C ARG A 261 -46.76 12.77 15.75
N SER A 262 -45.53 12.68 16.25
CA SER A 262 -44.63 13.81 16.46
C SER A 262 -43.68 13.96 15.27
N GLN A 263 -43.76 15.10 14.58
CA GLN A 263 -42.88 15.50 13.50
C GLN A 263 -41.40 15.46 13.93
N HIS A 264 -41.09 15.93 15.16
CA HIS A 264 -39.71 15.94 15.68
C HIS A 264 -39.16 14.52 15.83
N LYS A 265 -39.93 13.57 16.32
CA LYS A 265 -39.51 12.17 16.43
C LYS A 265 -39.31 11.52 15.08
N ASN A 266 -40.21 11.82 14.11
CA ASN A 266 -40.08 11.33 12.74
C ASN A 266 -38.79 11.91 12.07
N LYS A 267 -38.52 13.19 12.29
CA LYS A 267 -37.26 13.82 11.81
C LYS A 267 -36.05 13.14 12.40
N GLU A 268 -35.99 12.94 13.71
CA GLU A 268 -34.87 12.28 14.37
C GLU A 268 -34.63 10.85 13.85
N ARG A 269 -35.74 10.08 13.70
CA ARG A 269 -35.66 8.72 13.12
C ARG A 269 -35.21 8.75 11.67
N ALA A 270 -35.72 9.65 10.86
CA ALA A 270 -35.33 9.79 9.46
C ALA A 270 -33.85 10.12 9.32
N LEU A 271 -33.31 10.98 10.18
CA LEU A 271 -31.88 11.30 10.20
C LEU A 271 -31.02 10.10 10.60
N LYS A 272 -31.43 9.31 11.61
CA LYS A 272 -30.73 8.08 12.01
C LYS A 272 -30.71 7.05 10.86
N VAL A 273 -31.85 6.85 10.21
CA VAL A 273 -31.94 5.93 9.06
C VAL A 273 -31.12 6.44 7.87
N LEU A 274 -31.13 7.76 7.63
CA LEU A 274 -30.30 8.37 6.60
C LEU A 274 -28.80 8.15 6.85
N ALA A 275 -28.34 8.37 8.10
CA ALA A 275 -26.95 8.12 8.48
C ALA A 275 -26.54 6.67 8.22
N ALA A 276 -27.39 5.72 8.61
CA ALA A 276 -27.16 4.30 8.35
C ALA A 276 -27.07 3.99 6.84
N ARG A 277 -27.98 4.52 6.03
CA ARG A 277 -27.98 4.30 4.56
C ARG A 277 -26.77 4.93 3.87
N ILE A 278 -26.33 6.11 4.32
CA ILE A 278 -25.11 6.75 3.78
C ILE A 278 -23.90 5.89 4.13
N LYS A 279 -23.80 5.41 5.37
CA LYS A 279 -22.73 4.52 5.82
C LYS A 279 -22.72 3.22 5.02
N ASP A 280 -23.86 2.58 4.83
CA ASP A 280 -23.99 1.36 4.02
C ASP A 280 -23.54 1.59 2.57
N LYS A 281 -23.92 2.71 1.97
CA LYS A 281 -23.48 3.07 0.61
C LYS A 281 -21.96 3.24 0.54
N GLN A 282 -21.36 3.94 1.50
CA GLN A 282 -19.89 4.10 1.57
C GLN A 282 -19.18 2.75 1.73
N TYR A 283 -19.72 1.86 2.58
CA TYR A 283 -19.22 0.49 2.71
C TYR A 283 -19.30 -0.29 1.39
N GLN A 284 -20.42 -0.22 0.70
CA GLN A 284 -20.60 -0.91 -0.59
C GLN A 284 -19.63 -0.38 -1.65
N GLU A 285 -19.43 0.94 -1.72
CA GLU A 285 -18.49 1.56 -2.65
C GLU A 285 -17.05 1.18 -2.34
N GLN A 286 -16.67 1.14 -1.05
CA GLN A 286 -15.35 0.69 -0.63
C GLN A 286 -15.13 -0.78 -0.96
N HIS A 287 -16.06 -1.66 -0.60
CA HIS A 287 -15.98 -3.09 -0.93
C HIS A 287 -15.92 -3.36 -2.43
N ALA A 288 -16.67 -2.59 -3.23
CA ALA A 288 -16.60 -2.69 -4.68
C ALA A 288 -15.21 -2.31 -5.21
N LYS A 289 -14.59 -1.25 -4.68
CA LYS A 289 -13.22 -0.86 -5.01
C LYS A 289 -12.22 -1.92 -4.60
N GLU A 290 -12.30 -2.44 -3.37
CA GLU A 290 -11.44 -3.51 -2.87
C GLU A 290 -11.56 -4.78 -3.71
N ALA A 291 -12.79 -5.18 -4.07
CA ALA A 291 -13.04 -6.33 -4.94
C ALA A 291 -12.46 -6.14 -6.34
N ALA A 292 -12.57 -4.93 -6.92
CA ALA A 292 -11.98 -4.61 -8.22
C ALA A 292 -10.45 -4.64 -8.15
N THR A 293 -9.85 -4.05 -7.11
CA THR A 293 -8.40 -4.08 -6.87
C THR A 293 -7.92 -5.52 -6.69
N ARG A 294 -8.60 -6.31 -5.85
CA ARG A 294 -8.28 -7.74 -5.66
C ARG A 294 -8.31 -8.48 -6.99
N LYS A 295 -9.34 -8.29 -7.80
CA LYS A 295 -9.47 -8.94 -9.10
C LYS A 295 -8.33 -8.56 -10.05
N SER A 296 -7.90 -7.31 -10.05
CA SER A 296 -6.76 -6.86 -10.89
C SER A 296 -5.43 -7.46 -10.42
N LEU A 297 -5.23 -7.64 -9.11
CA LEU A 297 -4.02 -8.21 -8.53
C LEU A 297 -3.87 -9.73 -8.78
N ILE A 298 -4.99 -10.47 -8.75
CA ILE A 298 -4.98 -11.94 -8.81
C ILE A 298 -5.05 -12.44 -10.27
N GLY A 299 -5.61 -11.65 -11.19
CA GLY A 299 -5.93 -12.10 -12.55
C GLY A 299 -7.03 -13.16 -12.57
N SER A 300 -6.94 -14.13 -13.47
CA SER A 300 -7.92 -15.24 -13.60
C SER A 300 -7.68 -16.39 -12.62
N GLY A 301 -6.51 -16.46 -11.98
CA GLY A 301 -6.08 -17.59 -11.16
C GLY A 301 -5.70 -18.85 -11.98
N ASP A 302 -5.57 -18.72 -13.30
CA ASP A 302 -5.12 -19.79 -14.17
C ASP A 302 -3.61 -20.06 -13.99
N ARG A 303 -3.17 -21.29 -14.23
CA ARG A 303 -1.76 -21.71 -14.19
C ARG A 303 -0.89 -20.97 -15.20
N SER A 304 -1.47 -20.41 -16.26
CA SER A 304 -0.79 -19.62 -17.27
C SER A 304 -0.41 -18.21 -16.78
N GLU A 305 -1.25 -17.61 -15.95
CA GLU A 305 -1.05 -16.26 -15.39
C GLU A 305 -0.23 -16.31 -14.09
N ARG A 306 0.94 -16.93 -14.16
CA ARG A 306 1.82 -17.09 -13.00
C ARG A 306 2.83 -15.96 -12.91
N ILE A 307 3.02 -15.43 -11.71
CA ILE A 307 4.16 -14.56 -11.40
C ILE A 307 5.37 -15.40 -10.99
N ARG A 308 5.15 -16.53 -10.28
CA ARG A 308 6.23 -17.43 -9.80
C ARG A 308 5.96 -18.88 -10.06
N THR A 309 7.07 -19.63 -10.17
CA THR A 309 7.04 -21.09 -10.23
C THR A 309 7.98 -21.67 -9.18
N TYR A 310 7.44 -22.55 -8.34
CA TYR A 310 8.14 -23.31 -7.32
C TYR A 310 8.34 -24.74 -7.83
N ASN A 311 9.56 -25.08 -8.23
CA ASN A 311 9.89 -26.40 -8.79
C ASN A 311 10.65 -27.23 -7.76
N PHE A 312 9.95 -28.12 -7.09
CA PHE A 312 10.51 -28.98 -6.02
C PHE A 312 11.54 -29.97 -6.56
N PRO A 313 11.31 -30.72 -7.66
CA PRO A 313 12.31 -31.61 -8.21
C PRO A 313 13.65 -30.97 -8.54
N GLN A 314 13.66 -29.69 -8.88
CA GLN A 314 14.86 -28.94 -9.22
C GLN A 314 15.35 -28.05 -8.07
N GLY A 315 14.65 -28.02 -6.93
CA GLY A 315 15.01 -27.19 -5.77
C GLY A 315 15.07 -25.69 -6.06
N ARG A 316 14.30 -25.21 -7.07
CA ARG A 316 14.35 -23.82 -7.54
C ARG A 316 13.01 -23.11 -7.50
N MET A 317 13.07 -21.81 -7.29
CA MET A 317 11.98 -20.89 -7.51
C MET A 317 12.38 -19.91 -8.64
N THR A 318 11.43 -19.61 -9.54
CA THR A 318 11.62 -18.63 -10.62
C THR A 318 10.53 -17.55 -10.53
N ASP A 319 10.92 -16.30 -10.43
CA ASP A 319 10.03 -15.14 -10.63
C ASP A 319 10.08 -14.75 -12.11
N HIS A 320 8.93 -14.85 -12.79
CA HIS A 320 8.85 -14.66 -14.24
C HIS A 320 8.80 -13.19 -14.66
N ARG A 321 8.52 -12.27 -13.74
CA ARG A 321 8.45 -10.83 -14.04
C ARG A 321 9.83 -10.26 -14.33
N ILE A 322 10.82 -10.69 -13.53
CA ILE A 322 12.21 -10.22 -13.59
C ILE A 322 13.19 -11.32 -14.03
N ASN A 323 12.69 -12.49 -14.44
CA ASN A 323 13.47 -13.66 -14.82
C ASN A 323 14.49 -14.12 -13.75
N LEU A 324 14.21 -13.84 -12.47
CA LEU A 324 15.06 -14.26 -11.35
C LEU A 324 14.84 -15.74 -11.03
N THR A 325 15.93 -16.51 -10.97
CA THR A 325 15.88 -17.92 -10.55
C THR A 325 16.79 -18.15 -9.35
N LEU A 326 16.23 -18.65 -8.26
CA LEU A 326 16.93 -18.97 -7.01
C LEU A 326 16.88 -20.47 -6.75
N TYR A 327 18.07 -21.10 -6.55
CA TYR A 327 18.23 -22.55 -6.29
C TYR A 327 18.29 -22.86 -4.80
N LYS A 328 17.45 -22.21 -4.01
CA LYS A 328 17.35 -22.38 -2.54
C LYS A 328 15.90 -22.48 -2.09
N LEU A 329 15.11 -23.32 -2.77
CA LEU A 329 13.67 -23.42 -2.56
C LEU A 329 13.28 -23.71 -1.10
N GLU A 330 13.99 -24.60 -0.40
CA GLU A 330 13.71 -24.93 1.00
C GLU A 330 13.88 -23.71 1.92
N ALA A 331 14.94 -22.93 1.74
CA ALA A 331 15.18 -21.72 2.51
C ALA A 331 14.09 -20.66 2.24
N LEU A 332 13.67 -20.52 0.98
CA LEU A 332 12.58 -19.62 0.61
C LEU A 332 11.26 -20.03 1.30
N LEU A 333 10.92 -21.33 1.29
CA LEU A 333 9.72 -21.83 1.96
C LEU A 333 9.81 -21.75 3.49
N ASP A 334 11.01 -21.64 4.06
CA ASP A 334 11.23 -21.33 5.48
C ASP A 334 11.28 -19.81 5.75
N GLY A 335 10.89 -18.97 4.79
CA GLY A 335 10.74 -17.52 4.95
C GLY A 335 11.99 -16.71 4.67
N ASP A 336 13.02 -17.23 3.99
CA ASP A 336 14.16 -16.42 3.53
C ASP A 336 13.85 -15.74 2.18
N LEU A 337 12.95 -14.73 2.24
CA LEU A 337 12.50 -13.99 1.07
C LEU A 337 13.31 -12.71 0.82
N TYR A 338 14.29 -12.40 1.65
CA TYR A 338 14.95 -11.09 1.65
C TYR A 338 15.61 -10.74 0.30
N GLU A 339 16.43 -11.64 -0.25
CA GLU A 339 17.11 -11.43 -1.53
C GLU A 339 16.13 -11.22 -2.69
N MET A 340 15.09 -12.02 -2.72
CA MET A 340 14.05 -11.93 -3.75
C MET A 340 13.29 -10.60 -3.69
N ILE A 341 12.87 -10.21 -2.48
CA ILE A 341 12.14 -8.94 -2.27
C ILE A 341 13.04 -7.75 -2.59
N ALA A 342 14.31 -7.78 -2.15
CA ALA A 342 15.27 -6.72 -2.45
C ALA A 342 15.47 -6.54 -3.96
N THR A 343 15.58 -7.64 -4.71
CA THR A 343 15.71 -7.59 -6.18
C THR A 343 14.44 -7.02 -6.84
N LEU A 344 13.24 -7.43 -6.38
CA LEU A 344 11.98 -6.88 -6.91
C LEU A 344 11.81 -5.38 -6.62
N VAL A 345 12.19 -4.95 -5.44
CA VAL A 345 12.18 -3.51 -5.07
C VAL A 345 13.15 -2.73 -5.95
N SER A 346 14.37 -3.24 -6.15
CA SER A 346 15.38 -2.60 -7.00
C SER A 346 14.93 -2.49 -8.45
N GLU A 347 14.34 -3.56 -9.01
CA GLU A 347 13.83 -3.55 -10.38
C GLU A 347 12.68 -2.56 -10.55
N HIS A 348 11.74 -2.56 -9.60
CA HIS A 348 10.64 -1.58 -9.60
C HIS A 348 11.13 -0.13 -9.51
N GLN A 349 12.16 0.13 -8.69
CA GLN A 349 12.79 1.45 -8.62
C GLN A 349 13.45 1.83 -9.94
N ALA A 350 14.10 0.88 -10.62
CA ALA A 350 14.70 1.09 -11.93
C ALA A 350 13.65 1.41 -13.00
N GLU A 351 12.51 0.71 -13.01
CA GLU A 351 11.38 1.00 -13.90
C GLU A 351 10.81 2.41 -13.67
N LEU A 352 10.63 2.80 -12.39
CA LEU A 352 10.17 4.14 -12.05
C LEU A 352 11.16 5.23 -12.50
N LEU A 353 12.47 5.00 -12.32
CA LEU A 353 13.51 5.92 -12.79
C LEU A 353 13.51 6.05 -14.32
N ALA A 354 13.35 4.95 -15.04
CA ALA A 354 13.24 4.95 -16.50
C ALA A 354 12.03 5.76 -16.97
N SER A 355 10.86 5.55 -16.34
CA SER A 355 9.62 6.28 -16.68
C SER A 355 9.72 7.79 -16.42
N LEU A 356 10.48 8.22 -15.42
CA LEU A 356 10.76 9.64 -15.17
C LEU A 356 11.74 10.23 -16.18
N GLY A 357 12.62 9.40 -16.75
CA GLY A 357 13.57 9.82 -17.78
C GLY A 357 12.95 10.08 -19.14
N ASP A 358 11.83 9.42 -19.46
CA ASP A 358 11.11 9.51 -20.75
C ASP A 358 10.10 10.69 -20.80
N THR A 359 9.89 11.38 -19.66
CA THR A 359 8.91 12.49 -19.56
C THR A 359 9.55 13.88 -19.67
N ASP A 360 10.86 13.98 -19.89
CA ASP A 360 11.65 15.20 -20.21
C ASP A 360 12.07 15.18 -21.72
#